data_dad9e23797627e971ffb4a40025feab7
#
_entry.id   dad9e23797627e971ffb4a40025feab7
#
_cell.length_a   1.000
_cell.length_b   1.000
_cell.length_c   1.000
_cell.angle_alpha   90.00
_cell.angle_beta   90.00
_cell.angle_gamma   90.00
#
_symmetry.space_group_name_H-M   'P 1'
#
loop_
_entity.id
_entity.type
_entity.pdbx_description
1 polymer ?
#
loop_
_entity_poly.entity_id
_entity_poly.type
_entity_poly.pdbx_seq_one_letter_code
_entity_poly.pdbx_strand_id
1 'polypeptide(L)'
;MAIHNKSHHNHALMSLNKMRKDNTLKNKTATDFEIPDKSCVCLNIMDCCDFLKKTPDGSIQLICVDPPYNLELAGWDIYDNYIEWASKWLDEAYRVLSDYGSMVIFGGIQFRDVKSGDLIDIIQYVRHNTKFKLINTIIWYYKNGMSAHRYFANRHEEIIWLAKTNNYYFDLDTVRIPYSDEQLQLALKD
;
A
#
# COMPACT_ATOMS: atom_id res chain seq x y z
N MET A 1 5.13 26.59 3.51
CA MET A 1 5.79 25.43 2.89
C MET A 1 4.88 24.55 2.02
N ALA A 2 3.76 25.07 1.53
CA ALA A 2 2.77 24.30 0.75
C ALA A 2 2.82 24.49 -0.77
N ILE A 3 3.81 25.22 -1.29
CA ILE A 3 3.85 25.60 -2.72
C ILE A 3 4.69 24.64 -3.59
N HIS A 4 5.55 23.84 -2.98
CA HIS A 4 6.45 22.95 -3.75
C HIS A 4 5.77 21.65 -4.24
N ASN A 5 4.71 21.19 -3.57
CA ASN A 5 4.06 19.92 -3.92
C ASN A 5 3.14 19.96 -5.14
N LYS A 6 2.55 21.13 -5.47
CA LYS A 6 1.65 21.25 -6.64
C LYS A 6 2.38 21.19 -7.99
N SER A 7 3.62 21.64 -8.04
CA SER A 7 4.39 21.67 -9.29
C SER A 7 4.84 20.26 -9.72
N HIS A 8 5.24 19.41 -8.78
CA HIS A 8 5.68 18.04 -9.08
C HIS A 8 4.52 17.12 -9.48
N HIS A 9 3.37 17.26 -8.82
CA HIS A 9 2.16 16.50 -9.17
C HIS A 9 1.65 16.85 -10.58
N ASN A 10 1.66 18.13 -10.93
CA ASN A 10 1.28 18.57 -12.27
C ASN A 10 2.26 18.10 -13.35
N HIS A 11 3.55 18.03 -13.07
CA HIS A 11 4.55 17.52 -14.02
C HIS A 11 4.37 16.03 -14.30
N ALA A 12 4.13 15.22 -13.26
CA ALA A 12 3.87 13.79 -13.40
C ALA A 12 2.58 13.52 -14.20
N LEU A 13 1.51 14.25 -13.89
CA LEU A 13 0.24 14.16 -14.62
C LEU A 13 0.37 14.63 -16.09
N MET A 14 1.15 15.66 -16.36
CA MET A 14 1.41 16.12 -17.72
C MET A 14 2.23 15.10 -18.52
N SER A 15 3.22 14.46 -17.89
CA SER A 15 4.01 13.40 -18.49
C SER A 15 3.15 12.16 -18.80
N LEU A 16 2.31 11.72 -17.86
CA LEU A 16 1.36 10.61 -18.06
C LEU A 16 0.33 10.91 -19.14
N ASN A 17 -0.20 12.13 -19.19
CA ASN A 17 -1.16 12.56 -20.22
C ASN A 17 -0.51 12.65 -21.60
N LYS A 18 0.75 13.06 -21.68
CA LYS A 18 1.52 13.05 -22.93
C LYS A 18 1.75 11.62 -23.41
N MET A 19 2.18 10.73 -22.54
CA MET A 19 2.36 9.30 -22.85
C MET A 19 1.07 8.62 -23.30
N ARG A 20 -0.09 8.97 -22.70
CA ARG A 20 -1.41 8.48 -23.14
C ARG A 20 -1.79 9.00 -24.52
N LYS A 21 -1.55 10.26 -24.81
CA LYS A 21 -1.84 10.87 -26.13
C LYS A 21 -0.98 10.25 -27.23
N ASP A 22 0.27 9.98 -26.95
CA ASP A 22 1.22 9.43 -27.94
C ASP A 22 1.08 7.92 -28.13
N ASN A 23 0.13 7.27 -27.46
CA ASN A 23 -0.07 5.80 -27.48
C ASN A 23 1.19 4.98 -27.05
N THR A 24 2.16 5.67 -26.43
CA THR A 24 3.48 5.09 -26.10
C THR A 24 3.41 4.11 -24.96
N LEU A 25 2.39 4.20 -24.07
CA LEU A 25 2.21 3.27 -22.95
C LEU A 25 1.85 1.85 -23.40
N LYS A 26 1.22 1.68 -24.57
CA LYS A 26 0.79 0.35 -25.04
C LYS A 26 1.93 -0.53 -25.54
N ASN A 27 3.05 0.07 -25.92
CA ASN A 27 4.15 -0.63 -26.58
C ASN A 27 5.47 -0.55 -25.81
N LYS A 28 5.48 0.06 -24.62
CA LYS A 28 6.69 0.19 -23.80
C LYS A 28 6.79 -0.93 -22.77
N THR A 29 7.96 -1.52 -22.69
CA THR A 29 8.33 -2.45 -21.62
C THR A 29 8.93 -1.66 -20.44
N ALA A 30 9.10 -2.30 -19.29
CA ALA A 30 9.72 -1.67 -18.12
C ALA A 30 11.11 -1.07 -18.39
N THR A 31 11.83 -1.62 -19.38
CA THR A 31 13.16 -1.16 -19.80
C THR A 31 13.13 0.12 -20.62
N ASP A 32 11.95 0.53 -21.12
CA ASP A 32 11.80 1.72 -21.96
C ASP A 32 11.56 3.00 -21.15
N PHE A 33 11.47 2.89 -19.82
CA PHE A 33 11.31 4.01 -18.93
C PHE A 33 12.65 4.40 -18.34
N GLU A 34 13.33 5.34 -18.99
CA GLU A 34 14.46 6.03 -18.41
C GLU A 34 13.96 7.06 -17.39
N ILE A 35 14.59 7.08 -16.21
CA ILE A 35 14.34 8.12 -15.21
C ILE A 35 15.15 9.35 -15.67
N PRO A 36 14.50 10.45 -16.07
CA PRO A 36 15.23 11.68 -16.35
C PRO A 36 16.00 12.15 -15.11
N ASP A 37 17.21 12.66 -15.27
CA ASP A 37 18.11 13.07 -14.17
C ASP A 37 17.49 14.01 -13.11
N LYS A 38 16.35 14.61 -13.43
CA LYS A 38 15.60 15.51 -12.55
C LYS A 38 14.20 15.00 -12.20
N SER A 39 13.86 13.75 -12.53
CA SER A 39 12.55 13.19 -12.25
C SER A 39 12.57 12.40 -10.96
N CYS A 40 11.61 12.66 -10.08
CA CYS A 40 11.39 11.88 -8.85
C CYS A 40 10.41 10.72 -9.07
N VAL A 41 9.97 10.46 -10.30
CA VAL A 41 8.95 9.44 -10.62
C VAL A 41 9.46 8.50 -11.71
N CYS A 42 9.42 7.21 -11.39
CA CYS A 42 9.65 6.11 -12.33
C CYS A 42 8.37 5.24 -12.41
N LEU A 43 7.87 5.00 -13.60
CA LEU A 43 6.70 4.16 -13.83
C LEU A 43 7.11 2.94 -14.66
N ASN A 44 6.84 1.75 -14.11
CA ASN A 44 7.04 0.48 -14.80
C ASN A 44 5.72 -0.28 -14.92
N ILE A 45 5.52 -0.97 -16.06
CA ILE A 45 4.38 -1.86 -16.28
C ILE A 45 4.95 -3.27 -16.39
N MET A 46 4.94 -4.01 -15.30
CA MET A 46 5.47 -5.37 -15.23
C MET A 46 4.94 -6.09 -13.99
N ASP A 47 5.22 -7.38 -13.90
CA ASP A 47 4.99 -8.16 -12.69
C ASP A 47 5.78 -7.58 -11.50
N CYS A 48 5.13 -7.45 -10.34
CA CYS A 48 5.75 -6.84 -9.17
C CYS A 48 6.94 -7.65 -8.64
N CYS A 49 6.90 -8.98 -8.69
CA CYS A 49 8.02 -9.81 -8.27
C CYS A 49 9.24 -9.61 -9.17
N ASP A 50 9.02 -9.46 -10.49
CA ASP A 50 10.10 -9.21 -11.42
C ASP A 50 10.71 -7.81 -11.26
N PHE A 51 9.89 -6.84 -10.87
CA PHE A 51 10.37 -5.51 -10.49
C PHE A 51 11.19 -5.57 -9.21
N LEU A 52 10.66 -6.20 -8.16
CA LEU A 52 11.32 -6.30 -6.86
C LEU A 52 12.66 -7.04 -6.96
N LYS A 53 12.75 -8.13 -7.75
CA LYS A 53 14.03 -8.84 -7.97
C LYS A 53 15.14 -7.97 -8.55
N LYS A 54 14.80 -6.94 -9.31
CA LYS A 54 15.75 -5.98 -9.87
C LYS A 54 16.09 -4.84 -8.90
N THR A 55 15.31 -4.69 -7.85
CA THR A 55 15.49 -3.65 -6.84
C THR A 55 16.56 -4.06 -5.83
N PRO A 56 17.54 -3.20 -5.51
CA PRO A 56 18.58 -3.52 -4.54
C PRO A 56 18.03 -3.79 -3.14
N ASP A 57 18.72 -4.63 -2.37
CA ASP A 57 18.41 -4.92 -0.99
C ASP A 57 18.42 -3.64 -0.14
N GLY A 58 17.45 -3.50 0.76
CA GLY A 58 17.40 -2.41 1.72
C GLY A 58 17.29 -1.01 1.12
N SER A 59 16.88 -0.87 -0.14
CA SER A 59 16.87 0.42 -0.85
C SER A 59 15.55 1.18 -0.77
N ILE A 60 14.46 0.51 -0.36
CA ILE A 60 13.11 1.07 -0.35
C ILE A 60 12.72 1.50 1.07
N GLN A 61 12.20 2.70 1.22
CA GLN A 61 11.76 3.24 2.50
C GLN A 61 10.27 3.03 2.76
N LEU A 62 9.45 3.04 1.71
CA LEU A 62 8.01 2.83 1.81
C LEU A 62 7.52 1.98 0.64
N ILE A 63 6.82 0.90 0.95
CA ILE A 63 6.06 0.11 0.00
C ILE A 63 4.58 0.29 0.30
N CYS A 64 3.80 0.66 -0.70
CA CYS A 64 2.35 0.80 -0.61
C CYS A 64 1.73 -0.14 -1.63
N VAL A 65 0.94 -1.10 -1.18
CA VAL A 65 0.40 -2.20 -1.99
C VAL A 65 -1.11 -2.28 -1.85
N ASP A 66 -1.78 -2.33 -2.98
CA ASP A 66 -3.19 -2.68 -3.12
C ASP A 66 -3.24 -3.95 -4.00
N PRO A 67 -3.15 -5.15 -3.39
CA PRO A 67 -3.06 -6.40 -4.14
C PRO A 67 -4.45 -6.84 -4.64
N PRO A 68 -4.53 -7.77 -5.62
CA PRO A 68 -5.78 -8.49 -5.88
C PRO A 68 -6.31 -9.16 -4.61
N TYR A 69 -7.64 -9.16 -4.42
CA TYR A 69 -8.27 -9.69 -3.21
C TYR A 69 -8.85 -11.10 -3.41
N ASN A 70 -8.60 -11.72 -4.56
CA ASN A 70 -9.11 -13.04 -4.93
C ASN A 70 -10.65 -13.14 -4.89
N LEU A 71 -11.32 -12.07 -5.34
CA LEU A 71 -12.78 -11.97 -5.38
C LEU A 71 -13.40 -12.50 -6.68
N GLU A 72 -12.55 -13.03 -7.59
CA GLU A 72 -12.97 -13.54 -8.91
C GLU A 72 -13.63 -12.46 -9.79
N LEU A 73 -13.26 -11.18 -9.59
CA LEU A 73 -13.83 -10.08 -10.36
C LEU A 73 -13.34 -10.05 -11.81
N ALA A 74 -12.15 -10.59 -12.06
CA ALA A 74 -11.54 -10.70 -13.38
C ALA A 74 -10.45 -11.78 -13.38
N GLY A 75 -9.97 -12.17 -14.57
CA GLY A 75 -8.96 -13.23 -14.69
C GLY A 75 -7.65 -12.95 -13.95
N TRP A 76 -7.33 -11.70 -13.66
CA TRP A 76 -6.16 -11.31 -12.86
C TRP A 76 -6.40 -11.39 -11.34
N ASP A 77 -7.64 -11.61 -10.91
CA ASP A 77 -8.06 -11.66 -9.51
C ASP A 77 -8.54 -13.08 -9.14
N ILE A 78 -7.90 -14.11 -9.71
CA ILE A 78 -8.21 -15.53 -9.48
C ILE A 78 -6.92 -16.24 -9.10
N TYR A 79 -6.86 -16.75 -7.87
CA TYR A 79 -5.71 -17.48 -7.33
C TYR A 79 -6.19 -18.75 -6.62
N ASP A 80 -5.73 -19.91 -7.06
CA ASP A 80 -6.02 -21.19 -6.41
C ASP A 80 -5.36 -21.28 -5.02
N ASN A 81 -4.15 -20.73 -4.90
CA ASN A 81 -3.42 -20.63 -3.64
C ASN A 81 -2.92 -19.20 -3.46
N TYR A 82 -3.77 -18.36 -2.89
CA TYR A 82 -3.49 -16.94 -2.72
C TYR A 82 -2.24 -16.67 -1.89
N ILE A 83 -2.06 -17.39 -0.78
CA ILE A 83 -0.92 -17.19 0.12
C ILE A 83 0.39 -17.65 -0.53
N GLU A 84 0.39 -18.72 -1.31
CA GLU A 84 1.58 -19.13 -2.07
C GLU A 84 1.99 -18.05 -3.08
N TRP A 85 1.02 -17.41 -3.72
CA TRP A 85 1.29 -16.28 -4.60
C TRP A 85 1.77 -15.06 -3.81
N ALA A 86 1.08 -14.70 -2.71
CA ALA A 86 1.40 -13.53 -1.91
C ALA A 86 2.77 -13.65 -1.23
N SER A 87 3.18 -14.84 -0.81
CA SER A 87 4.48 -15.07 -0.17
C SER A 87 5.63 -14.59 -1.03
N LYS A 88 5.54 -14.76 -2.35
CA LYS A 88 6.62 -14.42 -3.30
C LYS A 88 6.93 -12.92 -3.29
N TRP A 89 5.92 -12.07 -3.34
CA TRP A 89 6.13 -10.63 -3.30
C TRP A 89 6.34 -10.10 -1.87
N LEU A 90 5.79 -10.78 -0.84
CA LEU A 90 6.07 -10.44 0.56
C LEU A 90 7.54 -10.66 0.92
N ASP A 91 8.14 -11.76 0.49
CA ASP A 91 9.55 -12.08 0.74
C ASP A 91 10.47 -11.08 0.04
N GLU A 92 10.18 -10.76 -1.23
CA GLU A 92 10.93 -9.75 -1.97
C GLU A 92 10.75 -8.34 -1.38
N ALA A 93 9.52 -7.98 -0.97
CA ALA A 93 9.27 -6.72 -0.30
C ALA A 93 10.08 -6.60 1.00
N TYR A 94 10.17 -7.68 1.80
CA TYR A 94 11.02 -7.69 2.98
C TYR A 94 12.49 -7.46 2.64
N ARG A 95 13.00 -8.09 1.58
CA ARG A 95 14.40 -7.96 1.14
C ARG A 95 14.74 -6.53 0.76
N VAL A 96 13.91 -5.91 -0.10
CA VAL A 96 14.18 -4.56 -0.62
C VAL A 96 13.91 -3.45 0.38
N LEU A 97 13.09 -3.70 1.39
CA LEU A 97 12.76 -2.71 2.41
C LEU A 97 13.99 -2.40 3.26
N SER A 98 14.26 -1.11 3.49
CA SER A 98 15.33 -0.66 4.38
C SER A 98 15.02 -0.96 5.85
N ASP A 99 16.02 -0.90 6.72
CA ASP A 99 15.83 -1.14 8.16
C ASP A 99 14.94 -0.10 8.84
N TYR A 100 14.78 1.08 8.22
CA TYR A 100 13.84 2.13 8.64
C TYR A 100 12.54 2.11 7.85
N GLY A 101 12.40 1.15 6.95
CA GLY A 101 11.32 1.11 5.98
C GLY A 101 10.03 0.55 6.55
N SER A 102 8.93 1.00 5.95
CA SER A 102 7.57 0.56 6.24
C SER A 102 6.88 0.03 5.00
N MET A 103 5.95 -0.91 5.20
CA MET A 103 5.07 -1.42 4.16
C MET A 103 3.63 -1.30 4.63
N VAL A 104 2.75 -0.79 3.76
CA VAL A 104 1.32 -0.75 3.99
C VAL A 104 0.62 -1.57 2.92
N ILE A 105 -0.28 -2.45 3.35
CA ILE A 105 -1.03 -3.34 2.46
C ILE A 105 -2.51 -3.05 2.67
N PHE A 106 -3.17 -2.63 1.60
CA PHE A 106 -4.61 -2.45 1.57
C PHE A 106 -5.30 -3.80 1.44
N GLY A 107 -6.49 -3.91 2.02
CA GLY A 107 -7.31 -5.10 1.92
C GLY A 107 -8.60 -4.93 2.65
N GLY A 108 -9.31 -6.02 2.82
CA GLY A 108 -10.53 -6.06 3.61
C GLY A 108 -10.70 -7.42 4.22
N ILE A 109 -11.38 -7.46 5.36
CA ILE A 109 -11.88 -8.71 5.94
C ILE A 109 -13.20 -8.99 5.23
N GLN A 110 -13.18 -9.99 4.36
CA GLN A 110 -14.38 -10.34 3.57
C GLN A 110 -15.36 -11.12 4.42
N PHE A 111 -16.66 -10.77 4.32
CA PHE A 111 -17.72 -11.37 5.12
C PHE A 111 -18.50 -12.45 4.37
N ARG A 112 -18.17 -12.76 3.12
CA ARG A 112 -18.95 -13.67 2.29
C ARG A 112 -18.03 -14.74 1.73
N ASP A 113 -18.21 -15.97 2.16
CA ASP A 113 -17.72 -17.23 1.56
C ASP A 113 -16.42 -17.16 0.74
N VAL A 114 -15.62 -16.13 0.97
CA VAL A 114 -14.33 -15.97 0.33
C VAL A 114 -13.41 -17.01 0.93
N LYS A 115 -12.89 -17.86 0.08
CA LYS A 115 -12.07 -19.00 0.51
C LYS A 115 -10.66 -18.61 0.89
N SER A 116 -10.15 -17.55 0.29
CA SER A 116 -8.81 -17.02 0.57
C SER A 116 -8.65 -15.65 -0.09
N GLY A 117 -7.61 -14.92 0.29
CA GLY A 117 -7.26 -13.64 -0.32
C GLY A 117 -7.64 -12.43 0.52
N ASP A 118 -8.27 -12.63 1.65
CA ASP A 118 -8.53 -11.54 2.57
C ASP A 118 -7.27 -11.17 3.40
N LEU A 119 -7.37 -10.04 4.07
CA LEU A 119 -6.27 -9.51 4.85
C LEU A 119 -5.93 -10.37 6.08
N ILE A 120 -6.86 -11.22 6.54
CA ILE A 120 -6.62 -12.15 7.66
C ILE A 120 -5.56 -13.17 7.25
N ASP A 121 -5.67 -13.74 6.05
CA ASP A 121 -4.70 -14.71 5.54
C ASP A 121 -3.30 -14.11 5.44
N ILE A 122 -3.21 -12.87 4.94
CA ILE A 122 -1.93 -12.14 4.88
C ILE A 122 -1.38 -11.89 6.28
N ILE A 123 -2.20 -11.42 7.22
CA ILE A 123 -1.78 -11.17 8.61
C ILE A 123 -1.29 -12.47 9.27
N GLN A 124 -2.02 -13.57 9.08
CA GLN A 124 -1.64 -14.87 9.62
C GLN A 124 -0.30 -15.32 9.04
N TYR A 125 -0.15 -15.23 7.73
CA TYR A 125 1.10 -15.59 7.07
C TYR A 125 2.27 -14.75 7.58
N VAL A 126 2.11 -13.43 7.62
CA VAL A 126 3.14 -12.49 8.09
C VAL A 126 3.59 -12.82 9.50
N ARG A 127 2.67 -13.10 10.42
CA ARG A 127 2.97 -13.39 11.82
C ARG A 127 3.71 -14.70 12.04
N HIS A 128 3.47 -15.70 11.21
CA HIS A 128 4.01 -17.04 11.43
C HIS A 128 5.18 -17.39 10.51
N ASN A 129 5.28 -16.76 9.34
CA ASN A 129 6.21 -17.19 8.30
C ASN A 129 7.21 -16.10 7.89
N THR A 130 7.07 -14.87 8.38
CA THR A 130 7.97 -13.78 7.99
C THR A 130 8.67 -13.15 9.21
N LYS A 131 9.64 -12.27 8.93
CA LYS A 131 10.29 -11.47 9.96
C LYS A 131 9.71 -10.07 10.11
N PHE A 132 8.70 -9.73 9.34
CA PHE A 132 8.00 -8.45 9.46
C PHE A 132 7.48 -8.21 10.88
N LYS A 133 7.49 -6.96 11.29
CA LYS A 133 6.82 -6.48 12.50
C LYS A 133 5.47 -5.93 12.10
N LEU A 134 4.39 -6.51 12.61
CA LEU A 134 3.06 -5.91 12.48
C LEU A 134 2.98 -4.74 13.46
N ILE A 135 2.91 -3.52 12.92
CA ILE A 135 2.92 -2.29 13.70
C ILE A 135 1.50 -1.89 14.09
N ASN A 136 0.61 -1.82 13.10
CA ASN A 136 -0.76 -1.40 13.32
C ASN A 136 -1.70 -1.93 12.24
N THR A 137 -3.01 -1.87 12.53
CA THR A 137 -4.08 -1.95 11.54
C THR A 137 -4.75 -0.57 11.48
N ILE A 138 -4.79 0.01 10.30
CA ILE A 138 -5.36 1.33 10.06
C ILE A 138 -6.72 1.12 9.43
N ILE A 139 -7.73 1.85 9.91
CA ILE A 139 -9.08 1.82 9.35
C ILE A 139 -9.26 3.02 8.43
N TRP A 140 -9.51 2.74 7.16
CA TRP A 140 -9.89 3.76 6.19
C TRP A 140 -11.41 3.83 6.07
N TYR A 141 -11.99 4.72 6.87
CA TYR A 141 -13.44 4.89 6.91
C TYR A 141 -13.97 5.72 5.74
N TYR A 142 -15.10 5.31 5.17
CA TYR A 142 -15.84 6.05 4.15
C TYR A 142 -17.36 5.99 4.39
N LYS A 143 -18.09 6.99 3.87
CA LYS A 143 -19.54 7.15 4.12
C LYS A 143 -20.41 6.42 3.11
N ASN A 144 -19.91 6.10 1.94
CA ASN A 144 -20.63 5.39 0.88
C ASN A 144 -20.63 3.88 1.13
N GLY A 145 -21.65 3.22 0.68
CA GLY A 145 -21.78 1.76 0.79
C GLY A 145 -23.21 1.35 0.44
N MET A 146 -23.38 0.10 0.04
CA MET A 146 -24.71 -0.46 -0.23
C MET A 146 -25.47 -0.69 1.07
N SER A 147 -26.81 -0.56 1.00
CA SER A 147 -27.67 -0.90 2.12
C SER A 147 -27.61 -2.39 2.41
N ALA A 148 -27.44 -2.71 3.68
CA ALA A 148 -27.42 -4.09 4.18
C ALA A 148 -28.75 -4.39 4.89
N HIS A 149 -29.26 -5.63 4.72
CA HIS A 149 -30.55 -6.02 5.29
C HIS A 149 -30.42 -6.97 6.48
N ARG A 150 -29.37 -7.77 6.56
CA ARG A 150 -29.15 -8.79 7.61
C ARG A 150 -27.77 -8.73 8.26
N TYR A 151 -26.98 -7.69 7.96
CA TYR A 151 -25.65 -7.47 8.48
C TYR A 151 -25.38 -5.96 8.49
N PHE A 152 -24.34 -5.53 9.19
CA PHE A 152 -23.90 -4.14 9.14
C PHE A 152 -23.19 -3.87 7.81
N ALA A 153 -23.50 -2.73 7.18
CA ALA A 153 -22.81 -2.34 5.96
C ALA A 153 -21.32 -2.11 6.26
N ASN A 154 -20.47 -2.74 5.46
CA ASN A 154 -19.03 -2.43 5.51
C ASN A 154 -18.81 -1.02 4.96
N ARG A 155 -18.18 -0.17 5.79
CA ARG A 155 -17.91 1.24 5.47
C ARG A 155 -16.47 1.64 5.76
N HIS A 156 -15.59 0.69 5.62
CA HIS A 156 -14.15 0.89 5.79
C HIS A 156 -13.39 -0.17 5.02
N GLU A 157 -12.13 0.10 4.83
CA GLU A 157 -11.12 -0.86 4.43
C GLU A 157 -10.07 -0.91 5.53
N GLU A 158 -9.46 -2.06 5.71
CA GLU A 158 -8.35 -2.23 6.62
C GLU A 158 -7.05 -2.12 5.84
N ILE A 159 -6.08 -1.45 6.46
CA ILE A 159 -4.73 -1.35 5.95
C ILE A 159 -3.80 -1.89 7.03
N ILE A 160 -3.03 -2.93 6.74
CA ILE A 160 -2.01 -3.37 7.67
C ILE A 160 -0.72 -2.58 7.45
N TRP A 161 -0.12 -2.15 8.55
CA TRP A 161 1.17 -1.50 8.55
C TRP A 161 2.22 -2.45 9.11
N LEU A 162 3.21 -2.74 8.28
CA LEU A 162 4.34 -3.60 8.59
C LEU A 162 5.63 -2.80 8.58
N ALA A 163 6.62 -3.23 9.35
CA ALA A 163 7.96 -2.70 9.31
C ALA A 163 9.00 -3.83 9.27
N LYS A 164 10.18 -3.54 8.74
CA LYS A 164 11.28 -4.51 8.71
C LYS A 164 11.91 -4.71 10.08
N THR A 165 12.07 -3.62 10.82
CA THR A 165 12.67 -3.62 12.17
C THR A 165 11.84 -2.76 13.13
N ASN A 166 12.25 -2.67 14.39
CA ASN A 166 11.63 -1.75 15.36
C ASN A 166 12.11 -0.29 15.18
N ASN A 167 13.05 -0.02 14.27
CA ASN A 167 13.61 1.30 14.02
C ASN A 167 12.94 2.01 12.84
N TYR A 168 11.70 1.62 12.49
CA TYR A 168 10.98 2.23 11.39
C TYR A 168 10.77 3.73 11.61
N TYR A 169 10.75 4.48 10.50
CA TYR A 169 10.50 5.92 10.56
C TYR A 169 9.02 6.21 10.85
N PHE A 170 8.79 7.08 11.83
CA PHE A 170 7.47 7.59 12.15
C PHE A 170 7.56 9.03 12.68
N ASP A 171 6.92 9.96 12.00
CA ASP A 171 6.85 11.37 12.43
C ASP A 171 5.53 11.61 13.18
N LEU A 172 5.58 11.45 14.50
CA LEU A 172 4.43 11.62 15.37
C LEU A 172 3.87 13.04 15.32
N ASP A 173 4.75 14.05 15.24
CA ASP A 173 4.33 15.44 15.29
C ASP A 173 3.54 15.87 14.05
N THR A 174 3.91 15.30 12.89
CA THR A 174 3.21 15.58 11.64
C THR A 174 1.82 14.92 11.57
N VAL A 175 1.63 13.75 12.20
CA VAL A 175 0.39 12.97 12.07
C VAL A 175 -0.61 13.15 13.20
N ARG A 176 -0.21 13.70 14.36
CA ARG A 176 -1.12 13.88 15.47
C ARG A 176 -2.11 15.02 15.23
N ILE A 177 -3.32 14.82 15.73
CA ILE A 177 -4.38 15.83 15.72
C ILE A 177 -4.24 16.64 17.02
N PRO A 178 -4.23 18.00 16.96
CA PRO A 178 -4.23 18.81 18.15
C PRO A 178 -5.46 18.53 19.04
N TYR A 179 -5.27 18.57 20.36
CA TYR A 179 -6.39 18.50 21.28
C TYR A 179 -7.30 19.73 21.12
N SER A 180 -8.60 19.52 21.28
CA SER A 180 -9.53 20.63 21.43
C SER A 180 -9.31 21.34 22.78
N ASP A 181 -9.77 22.59 22.88
CA ASP A 181 -9.66 23.35 24.13
C ASP A 181 -10.34 22.63 25.32
N GLU A 182 -11.45 21.94 25.07
CA GLU A 182 -12.14 21.14 26.08
C GLU A 182 -11.29 19.95 26.56
N GLN A 183 -10.64 19.27 25.64
CA GLN A 183 -9.74 18.14 25.95
C GLN A 183 -8.51 18.62 26.73
N LEU A 184 -7.95 19.77 26.35
CA LEU A 184 -6.83 20.38 27.04
C LEU A 184 -7.22 20.76 28.49
N GLN A 185 -8.41 21.35 28.68
CA GLN A 185 -8.91 21.71 30.03
C GLN A 185 -9.17 20.49 30.91
N LEU A 186 -9.59 19.36 30.32
CA LEU A 186 -9.75 18.11 31.06
C LEU A 186 -8.39 17.52 31.47
N ALA A 187 -7.42 17.51 30.59
CA ALA A 187 -6.08 16.97 30.85
C ALA A 187 -5.27 17.82 31.87
N LEU A 188 -5.61 19.09 32.04
CA LEU A 188 -4.95 20.00 33.01
C LEU A 188 -5.59 19.97 34.38
N LYS A 189 -6.70 19.23 34.59
CA LYS A 189 -7.40 19.11 35.88
C LYS A 189 -6.92 17.96 36.76
N ASP A 190 -6.14 17.03 36.16
CA ASP A 190 -5.46 15.92 36.85
C ASP A 190 -4.02 16.31 37.22
#